data_f1b3564dc083248c958ed423a2c44d44
#
_entry.id   f1b3564dc083248c958ed423a2c44d44
#
_cell.length_a   1.000
_cell.length_b   1.000
_cell.length_c   1.000
_cell.angle_alpha   90.00
_cell.angle_beta   90.00
_cell.angle_gamma   90.00
#
_symmetry.space_group_name_H-M   'P 1'
#
loop_
_entity.id
_entity.type
_entity.pdbx_description
1 polymer ?
#
loop_
_entity_poly.entity_id
_entity_poly.type
_entity_poly.pdbx_seq_one_letter_code
_entity_poly.pdbx_strand_id
1 'polypeptide(L)'
;MGATALMTISVFAPASIGNLNVGFDVLGLAVSPIDGTLLGDIVSIEPAQENKLIVIGEFANKLPGKPTDNIVWHCLALFNDALKEAGKPVCPVKLILEKKMPVGSGLGSSACSVVAALEALNCYYQKYYDFGFDKEKMLLLMGQMEAQISGSLHYDN
;
A
#
# COMPACT_ATOMS: atom_id res chain seq x y z
N MET A 1 26.78 -21.06 -9.35
CA MET A 1 26.18 -19.70 -9.32
C MET A 1 25.14 -19.70 -8.21
N GLY A 2 25.45 -19.04 -7.09
CA GLY A 2 24.52 -18.97 -5.95
C GLY A 2 23.30 -18.15 -6.38
N ALA A 3 22.11 -18.73 -6.30
CA ALA A 3 20.87 -17.98 -6.36
C ALA A 3 20.88 -17.00 -5.18
N THR A 4 21.10 -15.71 -5.46
CA THR A 4 20.89 -14.67 -4.46
C THR A 4 19.45 -14.80 -4.01
N ALA A 5 19.22 -15.24 -2.79
CA ALA A 5 17.88 -15.32 -2.24
C ALA A 5 17.27 -13.91 -2.34
N LEU A 6 16.29 -13.76 -3.22
CA LEU A 6 15.58 -12.49 -3.36
C LEU A 6 14.88 -12.23 -2.02
N MET A 7 15.33 -11.17 -1.35
CA MET A 7 14.83 -10.84 -0.01
C MET A 7 13.46 -10.19 -0.13
N THR A 8 12.55 -10.58 0.74
CA THR A 8 11.27 -9.93 0.94
C THR A 8 11.46 -8.44 1.28
N ILE A 9 10.70 -7.57 0.63
CA ILE A 9 10.56 -6.15 0.99
C ILE A 9 9.28 -6.00 1.78
N SER A 10 9.37 -5.45 2.99
CA SER A 10 8.20 -5.22 3.84
C SER A 10 8.13 -3.75 4.25
N VAL A 11 6.95 -3.16 4.11
CA VAL A 11 6.66 -1.78 4.48
C VAL A 11 5.49 -1.75 5.44
N PHE A 12 5.67 -1.02 6.53
CA PHE A 12 4.65 -0.70 7.51
C PHE A 12 4.11 0.70 7.23
N ALA A 13 2.79 0.85 7.18
CA ALA A 13 2.12 2.14 7.18
C ALA A 13 1.31 2.30 8.48
N PRO A 14 1.45 3.43 9.20
CA PRO A 14 0.73 3.66 10.44
C PRO A 14 -0.74 4.01 10.19
N ALA A 15 -1.56 3.86 11.21
CA ALA A 15 -2.88 4.44 11.27
C ALA A 15 -2.83 5.97 11.14
N SER A 16 -3.87 6.56 10.58
CA SER A 16 -3.99 8.00 10.41
C SER A 16 -5.38 8.51 10.77
N ILE A 17 -5.45 9.77 11.16
CA ILE A 17 -6.70 10.50 11.37
C ILE A 17 -6.72 11.64 10.37
N GLY A 18 -7.70 11.63 9.47
CA GLY A 18 -7.96 12.72 8.55
C GLY A 18 -8.92 13.77 9.15
N ASN A 19 -9.12 14.87 8.42
CA ASN A 19 -10.08 15.90 8.77
C ASN A 19 -9.85 16.53 10.15
N LEU A 20 -8.61 16.86 10.46
CA LEU A 20 -8.26 17.50 11.73
C LEU A 20 -8.81 18.94 11.81
N ASN A 21 -9.86 19.14 12.64
CA ASN A 21 -10.45 20.43 12.96
C ASN A 21 -10.81 21.24 11.69
N VAL A 22 -10.21 22.41 11.51
CA VAL A 22 -10.42 23.30 10.35
C VAL A 22 -9.73 22.83 9.07
N GLY A 23 -8.96 21.74 9.13
CA GLY A 23 -8.22 21.15 8.00
C GLY A 23 -8.97 20.05 7.29
N PHE A 24 -10.28 20.20 7.06
CA PHE A 24 -11.14 19.24 6.38
C PHE A 24 -10.55 18.88 4.99
N ASP A 25 -10.41 17.59 4.69
CA ASP A 25 -9.79 17.05 3.46
C ASP A 25 -8.32 17.48 3.19
N VAL A 26 -7.65 18.16 4.14
CA VAL A 26 -6.31 18.72 3.94
C VAL A 26 -5.33 18.28 5.03
N LEU A 27 -5.77 18.24 6.29
CA LEU A 27 -4.90 17.92 7.41
C LEU A 27 -5.13 16.49 7.91
N GLY A 28 -4.08 15.69 7.85
CA GLY A 28 -4.00 14.37 8.41
C GLY A 28 -2.91 14.24 9.46
N LEU A 29 -3.05 13.28 10.36
CA LEU A 29 -2.09 12.98 11.41
C LEU A 29 -1.86 11.46 11.48
N ALA A 30 -0.61 11.04 11.29
CA ALA A 30 -0.22 9.67 11.62
C ALA A 30 -0.23 9.47 13.14
N VAL A 31 -0.77 8.36 13.60
CA VAL A 31 -0.91 8.06 15.03
C VAL A 31 -0.17 6.78 15.40
N SER A 32 0.36 6.76 16.61
CA SER A 32 1.00 5.58 17.20
C SER A 32 0.47 5.34 18.61
N PRO A 33 0.24 4.09 19.01
CA PRO A 33 -0.07 3.77 20.39
C PRO A 33 1.08 4.16 21.34
N ILE A 34 0.72 4.66 22.52
CA ILE A 34 1.72 5.09 23.54
C ILE A 34 2.48 3.93 24.18
N ASP A 35 1.99 2.71 24.07
CA ASP A 35 2.62 1.49 24.54
C ASP A 35 3.68 0.92 23.57
N GLY A 36 3.91 1.59 22.44
CA GLY A 36 4.88 1.18 21.43
C GLY A 36 4.42 0.04 20.51
N THR A 37 3.18 -0.41 20.60
CA THR A 37 2.64 -1.38 19.65
C THR A 37 2.49 -0.77 18.27
N LEU A 38 2.53 -1.62 17.23
CA LEU A 38 2.34 -1.17 15.85
C LEU A 38 0.85 -1.15 15.51
N LEU A 39 0.29 0.04 15.32
CA LEU A 39 -1.06 0.24 14.82
C LEU A 39 -0.98 0.66 13.34
N GLY A 40 -1.20 -0.27 12.45
CA GLY A 40 -1.05 -0.06 11.01
C GLY A 40 -1.04 -1.38 10.25
N ASP A 41 -0.98 -1.32 8.93
CA ASP A 41 -0.88 -2.50 8.08
C ASP A 41 0.56 -2.70 7.57
N ILE A 42 0.88 -3.93 7.21
CA ILE A 42 2.15 -4.28 6.58
C ILE A 42 1.87 -4.89 5.22
N VAL A 43 2.59 -4.44 4.20
CA VAL A 43 2.64 -5.10 2.90
C VAL A 43 4.04 -5.59 2.62
N SER A 44 4.14 -6.88 2.32
CA SER A 44 5.40 -7.51 1.92
C SER A 44 5.34 -7.93 0.46
N ILE A 45 6.47 -7.79 -0.25
CA ILE A 45 6.60 -8.14 -1.67
C ILE A 45 7.73 -9.14 -1.86
N GLU A 46 7.43 -10.16 -2.64
CA GLU A 46 8.37 -11.17 -3.10
C GLU A 46 8.25 -11.32 -4.62
N PRO A 47 9.35 -11.61 -5.33
CA PRO A 47 9.29 -11.96 -6.75
C PRO A 47 8.47 -13.24 -6.93
N ALA A 48 7.74 -13.32 -8.05
CA ALA A 48 6.88 -14.46 -8.35
C ALA A 48 6.87 -14.76 -9.87
N GLN A 49 6.32 -15.91 -10.25
CA GLN A 49 6.10 -16.23 -11.66
C GLN A 49 4.81 -15.61 -12.20
N GLU A 50 3.85 -15.36 -11.31
CA GLU A 50 2.57 -14.70 -11.59
C GLU A 50 2.19 -13.77 -10.44
N ASN A 51 1.35 -12.78 -10.72
CA ASN A 51 0.85 -11.89 -9.68
C ASN A 51 -0.05 -12.66 -8.72
N LYS A 52 0.21 -12.48 -7.41
CA LYS A 52 -0.57 -13.14 -6.36
C LYS A 52 -0.73 -12.19 -5.17
N LEU A 53 -1.92 -12.21 -4.57
CA LEU A 53 -2.18 -11.52 -3.30
C LEU A 53 -2.56 -12.57 -2.25
N ILE A 54 -1.89 -12.49 -1.11
CA ILE A 54 -2.22 -13.22 0.11
C ILE A 54 -2.61 -12.21 1.17
N VAL A 55 -3.72 -12.44 1.85
CA VAL A 55 -4.18 -11.59 2.95
C VAL A 55 -4.14 -12.40 4.23
N ILE A 56 -3.45 -11.88 5.23
CA ILE A 56 -3.33 -12.45 6.58
C ILE A 56 -3.61 -11.37 7.62
N GLY A 57 -3.61 -11.76 8.89
CA GLY A 57 -3.81 -10.83 10.00
C GLY A 57 -5.22 -10.88 10.58
N GLU A 58 -5.40 -10.15 11.68
CA GLU A 58 -6.60 -10.21 12.52
C GLU A 58 -7.89 -9.83 11.77
N PHE A 59 -7.78 -8.85 10.86
CA PHE A 59 -8.93 -8.34 10.11
C PHE A 59 -8.97 -8.84 8.65
N ALA A 60 -8.18 -9.86 8.29
CA ALA A 60 -8.15 -10.42 6.95
C ALA A 60 -9.53 -10.90 6.47
N ASN A 61 -10.34 -11.48 7.37
CA ASN A 61 -11.67 -12.00 7.09
C ASN A 61 -12.73 -10.91 6.83
N LYS A 62 -12.39 -9.64 7.05
CA LYS A 62 -13.25 -8.48 6.76
C LYS A 62 -13.05 -7.91 5.36
N LEU A 63 -12.03 -8.39 4.66
CA LEU A 63 -11.71 -7.96 3.30
C LEU A 63 -12.37 -8.86 2.25
N PRO A 64 -12.52 -8.38 0.99
CA PRO A 64 -13.08 -9.19 -0.08
C PRO A 64 -12.35 -10.53 -0.24
N GLY A 65 -13.09 -11.60 -0.44
CA GLY A 65 -12.54 -12.93 -0.61
C GLY A 65 -11.83 -13.15 -1.96
N LYS A 66 -12.14 -12.34 -2.98
CA LYS A 66 -11.45 -12.36 -4.26
C LYS A 66 -10.28 -11.39 -4.23
N PRO A 67 -9.06 -11.82 -4.56
CA PRO A 67 -7.90 -10.92 -4.61
C PRO A 67 -8.11 -9.69 -5.49
N THR A 68 -8.79 -9.86 -6.63
CA THR A 68 -9.07 -8.78 -7.60
C THR A 68 -9.98 -7.68 -7.07
N ASP A 69 -10.73 -7.93 -6.01
CA ASP A 69 -11.62 -6.96 -5.38
C ASP A 69 -10.93 -6.24 -4.20
N ASN A 70 -9.68 -6.60 -3.92
CA ASN A 70 -8.90 -6.02 -2.83
C ASN A 70 -8.15 -4.77 -3.29
N ILE A 71 -8.15 -3.74 -2.45
CA ILE A 71 -7.51 -2.45 -2.78
C ILE A 71 -6.00 -2.60 -3.06
N VAL A 72 -5.30 -3.51 -2.40
CA VAL A 72 -3.87 -3.78 -2.63
C VAL A 72 -3.63 -4.35 -4.03
N TRP A 73 -4.57 -5.13 -4.57
CA TRP A 73 -4.52 -5.57 -5.97
C TRP A 73 -4.69 -4.41 -6.95
N HIS A 74 -5.57 -3.49 -6.64
CA HIS A 74 -5.76 -2.28 -7.44
C HIS A 74 -4.51 -1.38 -7.38
N CYS A 75 -3.84 -1.29 -6.23
CA CYS A 75 -2.54 -0.61 -6.12
C CYS A 75 -1.49 -1.22 -7.05
N LEU A 76 -1.41 -2.55 -7.13
CA LEU A 76 -0.51 -3.24 -8.06
C LEU A 76 -0.83 -2.90 -9.52
N ALA A 77 -2.11 -2.90 -9.89
CA ALA A 77 -2.53 -2.56 -11.25
C ALA A 77 -2.15 -1.12 -11.61
N LEU A 78 -2.47 -0.16 -10.74
CA LEU A 78 -2.14 1.26 -10.92
C LEU A 78 -0.63 1.48 -11.02
N PHE A 79 0.14 0.85 -10.14
CA PHE A 79 1.61 0.97 -10.15
C PHE A 79 2.21 0.38 -11.44
N ASN A 80 1.69 -0.77 -11.91
CA ASN A 80 2.11 -1.38 -13.16
C ASN A 80 1.81 -0.49 -14.37
N ASP A 81 0.68 0.21 -14.38
CA ASP A 81 0.34 1.13 -15.46
C ASP A 81 1.27 2.35 -15.44
N ALA A 82 1.59 2.90 -14.27
CA ALA A 82 2.59 3.95 -14.13
C ALA A 82 4.00 3.51 -14.59
N LEU A 83 4.39 2.25 -14.34
CA LEU A 83 5.65 1.69 -14.86
C LEU A 83 5.65 1.63 -16.38
N LYS A 84 4.57 1.18 -17.01
CA LYS A 84 4.44 1.15 -18.48
C LYS A 84 4.55 2.56 -19.08
N GLU A 85 3.87 3.54 -18.48
CA GLU A 85 3.96 4.96 -18.88
C GLU A 85 5.40 5.49 -18.79
N ALA A 86 6.15 5.05 -17.77
CA ALA A 86 7.57 5.40 -17.60
C ALA A 86 8.53 4.56 -18.45
N GLY A 87 8.02 3.65 -19.30
CA GLY A 87 8.83 2.76 -20.13
C GLY A 87 9.64 1.73 -19.32
N LYS A 88 9.16 1.36 -18.14
CA LYS A 88 9.82 0.42 -17.23
C LYS A 88 9.21 -0.98 -17.32
N PRO A 89 10.00 -2.04 -17.08
CA PRO A 89 9.50 -3.40 -17.10
C PRO A 89 8.49 -3.64 -15.99
N VAL A 90 7.44 -4.38 -16.31
CA VAL A 90 6.47 -4.87 -15.32
C VAL A 90 6.80 -6.32 -15.00
N CYS A 91 7.08 -6.61 -13.74
CA CYS A 91 7.43 -7.94 -13.28
C CYS A 91 6.36 -8.48 -12.34
N PRO A 92 6.04 -9.78 -12.45
CA PRO A 92 5.07 -10.39 -11.56
C PRO A 92 5.62 -10.49 -10.13
N VAL A 93 4.74 -10.20 -9.16
CA VAL A 93 5.08 -10.19 -7.74
C VAL A 93 4.02 -10.91 -6.90
N LYS A 94 4.45 -11.46 -5.78
CA LYS A 94 3.56 -11.90 -4.71
C LYS A 94 3.50 -10.81 -3.65
N LEU A 95 2.28 -10.30 -3.41
CA LEU A 95 1.98 -9.37 -2.32
C LEU A 95 1.40 -10.15 -1.14
N ILE A 96 1.81 -9.77 0.05
CA ILE A 96 1.28 -10.30 1.30
C ILE A 96 0.82 -9.09 2.13
N LEU A 97 -0.49 -8.94 2.28
CA LEU A 97 -1.09 -7.91 3.15
C LEU A 97 -1.34 -8.51 4.52
N GLU A 98 -0.65 -8.02 5.53
CA GLU A 98 -0.98 -8.27 6.94
C GLU A 98 -1.94 -7.19 7.43
N LYS A 99 -3.24 -7.52 7.43
CA LYS A 99 -4.31 -6.61 7.83
C LYS A 99 -4.46 -6.57 9.34
N LYS A 100 -3.86 -5.55 9.96
CA LYS A 100 -3.88 -5.31 11.42
C LYS A 100 -4.83 -4.18 11.81
N MET A 101 -5.19 -3.33 10.85
CA MET A 101 -6.11 -2.23 11.06
C MET A 101 -7.57 -2.71 10.98
N PRO A 102 -8.41 -2.37 11.97
CA PRO A 102 -9.84 -2.65 11.89
C PRO A 102 -10.49 -1.86 10.75
N VAL A 103 -11.28 -2.57 9.95
CA VAL A 103 -11.97 -1.98 8.80
C VAL A 103 -13.11 -1.08 9.29
N GLY A 104 -13.20 0.14 8.75
CA GLY A 104 -14.27 1.08 9.11
C GLY A 104 -14.09 1.77 10.49
N SER A 105 -12.88 1.78 11.03
CA SER A 105 -12.58 2.36 12.34
C SER A 105 -12.46 3.88 12.37
N GLY A 106 -12.44 4.54 11.22
CA GLY A 106 -12.13 5.98 11.14
C GLY A 106 -10.64 6.33 11.31
N LEU A 107 -9.76 5.30 11.33
CA LEU A 107 -8.32 5.46 11.53
C LEU A 107 -7.52 5.26 10.23
N GLY A 108 -8.10 5.60 9.09
CA GLY A 108 -7.43 5.50 7.80
C GLY A 108 -7.07 4.07 7.38
N SER A 109 -7.89 3.06 7.74
CA SER A 109 -7.58 1.65 7.50
C SER A 109 -7.35 1.31 6.02
N SER A 110 -8.06 1.95 5.09
CA SER A 110 -7.87 1.78 3.65
C SER A 110 -6.59 2.46 3.18
N ALA A 111 -6.40 3.73 3.53
CA ALA A 111 -5.21 4.51 3.21
C ALA A 111 -3.93 3.83 3.72
N CYS A 112 -3.98 3.24 4.91
CA CYS A 112 -2.90 2.45 5.49
C CYS A 112 -2.46 1.30 4.57
N SER A 113 -3.42 0.50 4.07
CA SER A 113 -3.14 -0.60 3.12
C SER A 113 -2.61 -0.07 1.78
N VAL A 114 -3.17 1.06 1.27
CA VAL A 114 -2.75 1.71 0.03
C VAL A 114 -1.31 2.19 0.12
N VAL A 115 -0.99 2.95 1.16
CA VAL A 115 0.36 3.51 1.38
C VAL A 115 1.37 2.39 1.52
N ALA A 116 1.09 1.37 2.36
CA ALA A 116 1.99 0.24 2.53
C ALA A 116 2.24 -0.51 1.22
N ALA A 117 1.19 -0.72 0.39
CA ALA A 117 1.31 -1.44 -0.87
C ALA A 117 2.11 -0.68 -1.91
N LEU A 118 1.79 0.59 -2.15
CA LEU A 118 2.48 1.40 -3.16
C LEU A 118 3.94 1.64 -2.77
N GLU A 119 4.21 1.94 -1.50
CA GLU A 119 5.59 2.14 -1.03
C GLU A 119 6.40 0.84 -1.07
N ALA A 120 5.81 -0.31 -0.74
CA ALA A 120 6.49 -1.60 -0.87
C ALA A 120 6.85 -1.90 -2.34
N LEU A 121 5.94 -1.61 -3.30
CA LEU A 121 6.21 -1.72 -4.72
C LEU A 121 7.36 -0.79 -5.14
N ASN A 122 7.33 0.45 -4.72
CA ASN A 122 8.37 1.43 -5.02
C ASN A 122 9.74 0.98 -4.49
N CYS A 123 9.81 0.56 -3.24
CA CYS A 123 11.03 0.02 -2.63
C CYS A 123 11.53 -1.24 -3.35
N TYR A 124 10.61 -2.11 -3.78
CA TYR A 124 10.96 -3.31 -4.54
C TYR A 124 11.63 -2.95 -5.87
N TYR A 125 11.08 -2.00 -6.62
CA TYR A 125 11.66 -1.56 -7.88
C TYR A 125 12.97 -0.77 -7.69
N GLN A 126 13.08 0.05 -6.65
CA GLN A 126 14.33 0.71 -6.29
C GLN A 126 15.46 -0.30 -6.05
N LYS A 127 15.14 -1.36 -5.29
CA LYS A 127 16.15 -2.34 -4.88
C LYS A 127 16.59 -3.27 -6.02
N TYR A 128 15.66 -3.72 -6.86
CA TYR A 128 15.92 -4.78 -7.83
C TYR A 128 16.04 -4.30 -9.27
N TYR A 129 15.59 -3.09 -9.59
CA TYR A 129 15.57 -2.55 -10.94
C TYR A 129 16.23 -1.18 -11.05
N ASP A 130 16.83 -0.69 -9.95
CA ASP A 130 17.44 0.64 -9.88
C ASP A 130 16.51 1.75 -10.39
N PHE A 131 15.22 1.62 -10.05
CA PHE A 131 14.17 2.54 -10.44
C PHE A 131 13.14 2.68 -9.34
N GLY A 132 12.74 3.91 -9.03
CA GLY A 132 11.63 4.23 -8.16
C GLY A 132 11.01 5.55 -8.57
N PHE A 133 9.73 5.69 -8.34
CA PHE A 133 9.05 6.97 -8.47
C PHE A 133 9.46 7.90 -7.32
N ASP A 134 9.50 9.19 -7.61
CA ASP A 134 9.72 10.21 -6.59
C ASP A 134 8.49 10.38 -5.67
N LYS A 135 8.66 11.17 -4.63
CA LYS A 135 7.61 11.39 -3.63
C LYS A 135 6.35 12.03 -4.21
N GLU A 136 6.50 12.90 -5.20
CA GLU A 136 5.38 13.59 -5.84
C GLU A 136 4.53 12.60 -6.66
N LYS A 137 5.16 11.77 -7.49
CA LYS A 137 4.46 10.72 -8.24
C LYS A 137 3.82 9.70 -7.31
N MET A 138 4.51 9.31 -6.23
CA MET A 138 3.95 8.39 -5.24
C MET A 138 2.71 8.96 -4.56
N LEU A 139 2.75 10.22 -4.15
CA LEU A 139 1.59 10.90 -3.57
C LEU A 139 0.40 10.96 -4.53
N LEU A 140 0.65 11.23 -5.82
CA LEU A 140 -0.37 11.21 -6.86
C LEU A 140 -1.01 9.82 -7.00
N LEU A 141 -0.21 8.75 -7.00
CA LEU A 141 -0.74 7.38 -7.07
C LEU A 141 -1.58 7.03 -5.83
N MET A 142 -1.14 7.42 -4.64
CA MET A 142 -1.89 7.23 -3.39
C MET A 142 -3.23 7.97 -3.43
N GLY A 143 -3.24 9.24 -3.85
CA GLY A 143 -4.47 10.02 -4.00
C GLY A 143 -5.43 9.44 -5.05
N GLN A 144 -4.93 8.93 -6.17
CA GLN A 144 -5.76 8.25 -7.17
C GLN A 144 -6.43 6.99 -6.61
N MET A 145 -5.73 6.23 -5.77
CA MET A 145 -6.32 5.06 -5.10
C MET A 145 -7.40 5.47 -4.11
N GLU A 146 -7.15 6.51 -3.31
CA GLU A 146 -8.14 7.02 -2.35
C GLU A 146 -9.40 7.53 -3.06
N ALA A 147 -9.25 8.21 -4.19
CA ALA A 147 -10.37 8.67 -5.02
C ALA A 147 -11.25 7.53 -5.55
N GLN A 148 -10.68 6.35 -5.83
CA GLN A 148 -11.45 5.17 -6.24
C GLN A 148 -12.31 4.60 -5.11
N ILE A 149 -11.91 4.81 -3.86
CA ILE A 149 -12.61 4.30 -2.67
C ILE A 149 -13.67 5.29 -2.21
N SER A 150 -13.29 6.55 -2.04
CA SER A 150 -14.12 7.61 -1.45
C SER A 150 -14.96 8.38 -2.46
N GLY A 151 -14.65 8.25 -3.76
CA GLY A 151 -15.30 8.99 -4.85
C GLY A 151 -14.77 10.41 -5.05
N SER A 152 -13.80 10.84 -4.26
CA SER A 152 -13.11 12.14 -4.39
C SER A 152 -11.65 12.04 -3.97
N LEU A 153 -10.84 12.95 -4.49
CA LEU A 153 -9.39 12.96 -4.26
C LEU A 153 -9.10 13.58 -2.89
N HIS A 154 -8.57 12.79 -1.97
CA HIS A 154 -8.20 13.21 -0.61
C HIS A 154 -6.76 12.81 -0.31
N TYR A 155 -6.05 13.62 0.47
CA TYR A 155 -4.66 13.40 0.87
C TYR A 155 -4.44 13.49 2.38
N ASP A 156 -5.51 13.52 3.15
CA ASP A 156 -5.50 13.77 4.60
C ASP A 156 -5.32 12.50 5.46
N ASN A 157 -5.29 11.33 4.85
CA ASN A 157 -5.03 10.05 5.53
C ASN A 157 -3.68 9.42 5.19
#